data_cd4c8f92f9a66c83b1abe9795a7908e8
#
_entry.id   cd4c8f92f9a66c83b1abe9795a7908e8
#
_cell.length_a   1.000
_cell.length_b   1.000
_cell.length_c   1.000
_cell.angle_alpha   90.00
_cell.angle_beta   90.00
_cell.angle_gamma   90.00
#
_symmetry.space_group_name_H-M   'P 1'
#
loop_
_entity.id
_entity.type
_entity.pdbx_description
1 polymer ?
#
loop_
_entity_poly.entity_id
_entity_poly.type
_entity_poly.pdbx_seq_one_letter_code
_entity_poly.pdbx_strand_id
1 'polypeptide(L)'
;MEVFMGTILPFAFNFAPSGWALCNGQILSISQYQALFALLGTYYGGNGTTNFQLPNLQGRVPVAQGNGQGLTPRVIGQVYGTENVTATIANMPNHTHAMTGLSANTALQLA
;
A
#
# COMPACT_ATOMS: atom_id res chain seq x y z
N MET A 1 2.29 -6.70 -21.05
CA MET A 1 1.24 -7.16 -20.10
C MET A 1 0.22 -6.07 -19.93
N GLU A 2 -1.02 -6.37 -20.23
CA GLU A 2 -2.11 -5.42 -20.02
C GLU A 2 -2.67 -5.59 -18.62
N VAL A 3 -2.72 -4.49 -17.86
CA VAL A 3 -3.30 -4.47 -16.53
C VAL A 3 -4.24 -3.29 -16.43
N PHE A 4 -5.22 -3.41 -15.54
CA PHE A 4 -6.14 -2.30 -15.29
C PHE A 4 -5.43 -1.19 -14.55
N MET A 5 -5.80 0.07 -14.86
CA MET A 5 -5.35 1.22 -14.10
C MET A 5 -5.72 1.03 -12.62
N GLY A 6 -4.80 1.37 -11.74
CA GLY A 6 -4.98 1.16 -10.30
C GLY A 6 -4.51 -0.20 -9.80
N THR A 7 -4.06 -1.09 -10.70
CA THR A 7 -3.48 -2.37 -10.28
C THR A 7 -2.15 -2.14 -9.57
N ILE A 8 -1.94 -2.87 -8.48
CA ILE A 8 -0.70 -2.83 -7.71
C ILE A 8 -0.02 -4.19 -7.83
N LEU A 9 1.26 -4.18 -8.23
CA LEU A 9 2.06 -5.40 -8.36
C LEU A 9 3.38 -5.23 -7.62
N PRO A 10 3.88 -6.29 -6.97
CA PRO A 10 5.23 -6.27 -6.40
C PRO A 10 6.26 -6.51 -7.51
N PHE A 11 7.36 -5.77 -7.44
CA PHE A 11 8.49 -5.93 -8.34
C PHE A 11 9.75 -6.21 -7.51
N ALA A 12 10.59 -7.08 -8.03
CA ALA A 12 11.84 -7.45 -7.34
C ALA A 12 12.97 -6.44 -7.56
N PHE A 13 12.78 -5.47 -8.46
CA PHE A 13 13.77 -4.43 -8.72
C PHE A 13 13.34 -3.12 -8.06
N ASN A 14 14.22 -2.12 -8.06
CA ASN A 14 14.09 -0.94 -7.20
C ASN A 14 13.59 0.31 -7.92
N PHE A 15 12.93 0.16 -9.06
CA PHE A 15 12.39 1.30 -9.81
C PHE A 15 11.01 0.97 -10.35
N ALA A 16 10.23 2.01 -10.66
CA ALA A 16 8.93 1.82 -11.30
C ALA A 16 9.13 1.75 -12.82
N PRO A 17 8.61 0.71 -13.50
CA PRO A 17 8.65 0.66 -14.97
C PRO A 17 7.86 1.81 -15.58
N SER A 18 8.06 2.04 -16.88
CA SER A 18 7.30 3.06 -17.62
C SER A 18 5.81 2.80 -17.48
N GLY A 19 5.03 3.82 -17.17
CA GLY A 19 3.59 3.71 -16.93
C GLY A 19 3.22 3.27 -15.53
N TRP A 20 4.19 3.15 -14.62
CA TRP A 20 3.99 2.76 -13.24
C TRP A 20 4.57 3.80 -12.28
N ALA A 21 4.14 3.78 -11.04
CA ALA A 21 4.69 4.63 -9.99
C ALA A 21 4.84 3.81 -8.72
N LEU A 22 5.88 4.12 -7.94
CA LEU A 22 6.11 3.43 -6.67
C LEU A 22 5.02 3.79 -5.66
N CYS A 23 4.59 2.80 -4.86
CA CYS A 23 3.64 3.00 -3.78
C CYS A 23 4.38 3.48 -2.52
N ASN A 24 4.88 4.71 -2.59
CA ASN A 24 5.64 5.34 -1.50
C ASN A 24 4.95 6.58 -0.93
N GLY A 25 3.65 6.73 -1.21
CA GLY A 25 2.89 7.87 -0.68
C GLY A 25 3.11 9.15 -1.45
N GLN A 26 3.65 9.09 -2.66
CA GLN A 26 3.90 10.30 -3.45
C GLN A 26 2.60 11.00 -3.85
N ILE A 27 2.69 12.31 -4.01
CA ILE A 27 1.53 13.14 -4.37
C ILE A 27 1.55 13.36 -5.88
N LEU A 28 0.38 13.16 -6.50
CA LEU A 28 0.20 13.36 -7.94
C LEU A 28 -0.81 14.46 -8.21
N SER A 29 -0.66 15.12 -9.36
CA SER A 29 -1.60 16.15 -9.82
C SER A 29 -2.86 15.49 -10.36
N ILE A 30 -4.03 15.95 -9.93
CA ILE A 30 -5.30 15.47 -10.44
C ILE A 30 -5.44 15.80 -11.94
N SER A 31 -4.96 16.97 -12.36
CA SER A 31 -5.09 17.38 -13.75
C SER A 31 -4.35 16.45 -14.73
N GLN A 32 -3.27 15.81 -14.27
CA GLN A 32 -2.49 14.88 -15.09
C GLN A 32 -2.98 13.44 -14.99
N TYR A 33 -3.65 13.09 -13.91
CA TYR A 33 -4.05 11.70 -13.61
C TYR A 33 -5.51 11.64 -13.20
N GLN A 34 -6.39 12.29 -13.99
CA GLN A 34 -7.81 12.38 -13.67
C GLN A 34 -8.48 11.02 -13.53
N ALA A 35 -8.18 10.09 -14.45
CA ALA A 35 -8.78 8.77 -14.43
C ALA A 35 -8.35 7.98 -13.20
N LEU A 36 -7.07 8.08 -12.81
CA LEU A 36 -6.57 7.42 -11.62
C LEU A 36 -7.19 8.02 -10.35
N PHE A 37 -7.33 9.34 -10.31
CA PHE A 37 -7.99 10.01 -9.18
C PHE A 37 -9.46 9.57 -9.06
N ALA A 38 -10.13 9.35 -10.20
CA ALA A 38 -11.52 8.86 -10.17
C ALA A 38 -11.63 7.49 -9.48
N LEU A 39 -10.58 6.68 -9.55
CA LEU A 39 -10.56 5.38 -8.89
C LEU A 39 -10.09 5.46 -7.43
N LEU A 40 -9.05 6.22 -7.16
CA LEU A 40 -8.41 6.26 -5.84
C LEU A 40 -9.01 7.31 -4.90
N GLY A 41 -9.51 8.44 -5.44
CA GLY A 41 -9.98 9.54 -4.61
C GLY A 41 -8.91 9.99 -3.63
N THR A 42 -9.32 10.35 -2.42
CA THR A 42 -8.42 10.77 -1.34
C THR A 42 -8.28 9.72 -0.26
N TYR A 43 -8.57 8.45 -0.57
CA TYR A 43 -8.46 7.37 0.42
C TYR A 43 -7.06 7.25 1.01
N TYR A 44 -6.03 7.67 0.27
CA TYR A 44 -4.64 7.56 0.70
C TYR A 44 -4.02 8.92 1.01
N GLY A 45 -4.78 10.01 0.88
CA GLY A 45 -4.34 11.36 1.20
C GLY A 45 -4.50 12.33 0.04
N GLY A 46 -3.97 13.54 0.23
CA GLY A 46 -4.11 14.62 -0.73
C GLY A 46 -5.28 15.55 -0.39
N ASN A 47 -5.36 16.69 -1.10
CA ASN A 47 -6.43 17.66 -0.84
C ASN A 47 -7.71 17.40 -1.64
N GLY A 48 -7.67 16.54 -2.65
CA GLY A 48 -8.83 16.19 -3.46
C GLY A 48 -9.28 17.29 -4.43
N THR A 49 -8.57 18.41 -4.47
CA THR A 49 -8.89 19.53 -5.36
C THR A 49 -7.86 19.67 -6.47
N THR A 50 -6.58 19.71 -6.12
CA THR A 50 -5.48 19.85 -7.07
C THR A 50 -4.55 18.63 -7.05
N ASN A 51 -4.55 17.87 -5.96
CA ASN A 51 -3.67 16.70 -5.83
C ASN A 51 -4.36 15.58 -5.07
N PHE A 52 -3.77 14.40 -5.19
CA PHE A 52 -4.14 13.22 -4.43
C PHE A 52 -2.88 12.43 -4.15
N GLN A 53 -2.95 11.51 -3.21
CA GLN A 53 -1.79 10.77 -2.76
C GLN A 53 -1.93 9.29 -3.14
N LEU A 54 -0.82 8.69 -3.57
CA LEU A 54 -0.77 7.26 -3.83
C LEU A 54 -0.65 6.47 -2.52
N PRO A 55 -1.05 5.20 -2.53
CA PRO A 55 -0.82 4.34 -1.37
C PRO A 55 0.66 4.31 -0.98
N ASN A 56 0.92 4.18 0.33
CA ASN A 56 2.27 4.02 0.83
C ASN A 56 2.39 2.62 1.43
N LEU A 57 3.05 1.73 0.70
CA LEU A 57 3.26 0.35 1.12
C LEU A 57 4.67 0.09 1.65
N GLN A 58 5.44 1.15 1.90
CA GLN A 58 6.75 1.00 2.52
C GLN A 58 6.60 0.49 3.96
N GLY A 59 7.19 -0.68 4.22
CA GLY A 59 7.06 -1.34 5.52
C GLY A 59 5.66 -1.89 5.81
N ARG A 60 4.83 -2.03 4.79
CA ARG A 60 3.43 -2.47 4.92
C ARG A 60 3.10 -3.55 3.93
N VAL A 61 2.03 -4.29 4.22
CA VAL A 61 1.46 -5.26 3.29
C VAL A 61 0.02 -4.86 2.97
N PRO A 62 -0.45 -5.07 1.73
CA PRO A 62 -1.83 -4.80 1.39
C PRO A 62 -2.75 -5.83 2.01
N VAL A 63 -3.92 -5.36 2.49
CA VAL A 63 -4.95 -6.21 3.09
C VAL A 63 -6.28 -5.84 2.45
N ALA A 64 -7.12 -6.83 2.18
CA ALA A 64 -8.42 -6.61 1.58
C ALA A 64 -9.34 -5.87 2.56
N GLN A 65 -10.11 -4.91 2.03
CA GLN A 65 -11.13 -4.23 2.82
C GLN A 65 -12.33 -5.15 3.06
N GLY A 66 -13.13 -4.82 4.05
CA GLY A 66 -14.38 -5.48 4.34
C GLY A 66 -14.39 -6.16 5.71
N ASN A 67 -15.45 -6.95 5.93
CA ASN A 67 -15.65 -7.70 7.16
C ASN A 67 -15.39 -9.17 6.91
N GLY A 68 -14.21 -9.67 7.35
CA GLY A 68 -13.98 -11.09 7.40
C GLY A 68 -14.74 -11.68 8.59
N GLN A 69 -15.22 -12.92 8.44
CA GLN A 69 -15.94 -13.58 9.52
C GLN A 69 -15.02 -13.75 10.73
N GLY A 70 -15.43 -13.21 11.88
CA GLY A 70 -14.63 -13.25 13.10
C GLY A 70 -13.41 -12.32 13.10
N LEU A 71 -13.28 -11.45 12.10
CA LEU A 71 -12.15 -10.55 11.96
C LEU A 71 -12.59 -9.09 12.16
N THR A 72 -11.62 -8.23 12.48
CA THR A 72 -11.87 -6.80 12.58
C THR A 72 -12.19 -6.22 11.20
N PRO A 73 -13.23 -5.40 11.05
CA PRO A 73 -13.53 -4.75 9.78
C PRO A 73 -12.39 -3.86 9.32
N ARG A 74 -12.15 -3.84 7.99
CA ARG A 74 -11.12 -3.01 7.37
C ARG A 74 -11.73 -2.11 6.31
N VAL A 75 -11.26 -0.88 6.26
CA VAL A 75 -11.76 0.15 5.36
C VAL A 75 -10.64 0.51 4.38
N ILE A 76 -11.00 0.80 3.12
CA ILE A 76 -10.01 1.21 2.12
C ILE A 76 -9.24 2.44 2.61
N GLY A 77 -7.92 2.43 2.41
CA GLY A 77 -7.04 3.51 2.87
C GLY A 77 -6.62 3.43 4.32
N GLN A 78 -7.20 2.52 5.09
CA GLN A 78 -6.87 2.36 6.51
C GLN A 78 -5.45 1.83 6.69
N VAL A 79 -4.72 2.45 7.63
CA VAL A 79 -3.38 1.99 8.04
C VAL A 79 -3.48 1.50 9.48
N TYR A 80 -2.94 0.31 9.74
CA TYR A 80 -3.00 -0.28 11.08
C TYR A 80 -1.86 -1.27 11.28
N GLY A 81 -1.71 -1.71 12.52
CA GLY A 81 -0.65 -2.63 12.89
C GLY A 81 0.65 -1.92 13.27
N THR A 82 1.68 -2.69 13.55
CA THR A 82 2.99 -2.18 13.91
C THR A 82 4.05 -2.90 13.09
N GLU A 83 5.09 -2.18 12.67
CA GLU A 83 6.23 -2.76 11.98
C GLU A 83 7.10 -3.56 12.93
N ASN A 84 7.25 -3.07 14.16
CA ASN A 84 8.06 -3.70 15.19
C ASN A 84 7.19 -3.98 16.41
N VAL A 85 7.44 -5.13 17.05
CA VAL A 85 6.79 -5.50 18.30
C VAL A 85 7.87 -5.72 19.35
N THR A 86 7.74 -5.02 20.49
CA THR A 86 8.63 -5.25 21.62
C THR A 86 8.19 -6.52 22.32
N ALA A 87 9.08 -7.52 22.36
CA ALA A 87 8.81 -8.77 23.04
C ALA A 87 8.81 -8.54 24.55
N THR A 88 7.75 -9.02 25.22
CA THR A 88 7.66 -9.03 26.69
C THR A 88 7.62 -10.48 27.15
N ILE A 89 7.80 -10.71 28.45
CA ILE A 89 7.74 -12.08 29.02
C ILE A 89 6.40 -12.71 28.70
N ALA A 90 5.31 -11.94 28.65
CA ALA A 90 3.96 -12.44 28.41
C ALA A 90 3.74 -12.90 26.97
N ASN A 91 4.47 -12.34 25.99
CA ASN A 91 4.27 -12.65 24.57
C ASN A 91 5.51 -13.26 23.91
N MET A 92 6.50 -13.70 24.70
CA MET A 92 7.65 -14.40 24.17
C MET A 92 7.36 -15.89 24.10
N PRO A 93 7.31 -16.49 22.89
CA PRO A 93 7.24 -17.95 22.79
C PRO A 93 8.57 -18.58 23.18
N ASN A 94 8.55 -19.88 23.47
CA ASN A 94 9.75 -20.63 23.87
C ASN A 94 10.75 -20.82 22.73
N HIS A 95 10.49 -20.30 21.60
CA HIS A 95 11.39 -20.37 20.46
C HIS A 95 11.32 -19.03 19.72
N THR A 96 12.40 -18.63 18.98
CA THR A 96 12.48 -17.43 18.18
C THR A 96 12.52 -17.81 16.71
N HIS A 97 11.71 -17.11 15.88
CA HIS A 97 11.77 -17.21 14.44
C HIS A 97 12.30 -15.89 13.90
N ALA A 98 13.42 -15.96 13.20
CA ALA A 98 13.87 -14.81 12.45
C ALA A 98 13.03 -14.72 11.18
N MET A 99 12.17 -13.72 11.11
CA MET A 99 11.48 -13.42 9.88
C MET A 99 12.29 -12.42 9.09
N THR A 100 12.94 -12.90 8.03
CA THR A 100 13.50 -12.01 7.03
C THR A 100 12.44 -11.78 5.99
N GLY A 101 11.81 -10.61 6.04
CA GLY A 101 10.85 -10.23 5.01
C GLY A 101 11.56 -9.94 3.70
N LEU A 102 10.97 -10.38 2.59
CA LEU A 102 11.43 -9.97 1.27
C LEU A 102 11.09 -8.49 1.09
N SER A 103 12.12 -7.67 0.90
CA SER A 103 11.93 -6.27 0.55
C SER A 103 11.65 -6.18 -0.95
N ALA A 104 10.39 -6.04 -1.31
CA ALA A 104 10.00 -5.84 -2.70
C ALA A 104 9.41 -4.44 -2.86
N ASN A 105 9.81 -3.76 -3.93
CA ASN A 105 9.17 -2.50 -4.29
C ASN A 105 7.84 -2.78 -4.95
N THR A 106 6.82 -2.05 -4.53
CA THR A 106 5.47 -2.17 -5.07
C THR A 106 5.18 -0.95 -5.93
N ALA A 107 4.62 -1.15 -7.11
CA ALA A 107 4.33 -0.07 -8.03
C ALA A 107 2.88 -0.12 -8.51
N LEU A 108 2.32 1.06 -8.78
CA LEU A 108 0.94 1.26 -9.21
C LEU A 108 0.90 1.60 -10.69
N GLN A 109 -0.01 0.98 -11.44
CA GLN A 109 -0.24 1.26 -12.86
C GLN A 109 -0.91 2.63 -13.00
N LEU A 110 -0.27 3.56 -13.73
CA LEU A 110 -0.74 4.93 -13.87
C LEU A 110 -1.74 5.11 -15.02
N ALA A 111 -1.68 4.25 -16.03
CA ALA A 111 -2.54 4.38 -17.20
C ALA A 111 -2.75 3.06 -17.91
#